data_4b30e900f1ad172736e498ce9037cd36
#
_entry.id   4b30e900f1ad172736e498ce9037cd36
#
_cell.length_a   1.000
_cell.length_b   1.000
_cell.length_c   1.000
_cell.angle_alpha   90.00
_cell.angle_beta   90.00
_cell.angle_gamma   90.00
#
_symmetry.space_group_name_H-M   'P 1'
#
loop_
_entity.id
_entity.type
_entity.pdbx_description
1 polymer ?
#
loop_
_entity_poly.entity_id
_entity_poly.type
_entity_poly.pdbx_seq_one_letter_code
_entity_poly.pdbx_strand_id
1 'polypeptide(L)'
;MGVVAVIAFALAGAAGLLSLYSVYGRWRIEQEYPPLGRFLEIDGIRLHFVEAGRGAPVVLIHGASSTLRDFVASLLPLLARNHRVVAFDRPGYGYSERPAGAWLDPTRQAKLIGRALAAIGVEKPVLVGHSWGGSLVLAYLLETPQQLAGGVLLGGVSHPWRGGVAWVRRVAGVRVVGDLFARTLVYPLGRFLLDRAVAEVFSPEPVPPRYVERTGVALALRSHSFLADAEDVRELSPYLRQQSQRYADIERPLLLISGDADDVVPPCNHAARLIKQVRRAELVYAQNAGHALHHTRSEWVATLIGNFAERVKGTH
;
A
#
# COMPACT_ATOMS: atom_id res chain seq x y z
N MET A 1 -6.13 40.82 30.38
CA MET A 1 -5.84 39.46 29.87
C MET A 1 -4.35 39.21 30.04
N GLY A 2 -3.96 38.12 30.72
CA GLY A 2 -2.54 37.82 30.93
C GLY A 2 -1.86 37.33 29.66
N VAL A 3 -0.52 37.45 29.57
CA VAL A 3 0.29 37.00 28.45
C VAL A 3 -0.03 35.56 28.00
N VAL A 4 -0.30 34.67 28.94
CA VAL A 4 -0.69 33.29 28.71
C VAL A 4 -1.98 33.19 27.88
N ALA A 5 -2.99 34.01 28.19
CA ALA A 5 -4.24 34.03 27.44
C ALA A 5 -4.02 34.52 25.99
N VAL A 6 -3.21 35.54 25.78
CA VAL A 6 -2.85 36.03 24.42
C VAL A 6 -2.13 34.96 23.60
N ILE A 7 -1.16 34.27 24.20
CA ILE A 7 -0.44 33.14 23.53
C ILE A 7 -1.41 32.02 23.21
N ALA A 8 -2.29 31.64 24.14
CA ALA A 8 -3.29 30.57 23.89
C ALA A 8 -4.23 30.93 22.71
N PHE A 9 -4.73 32.17 22.67
CA PHE A 9 -5.55 32.65 21.55
C PHE A 9 -4.80 32.68 20.22
N ALA A 10 -3.52 33.11 20.22
CA ALA A 10 -2.69 33.11 19.03
C ALA A 10 -2.44 31.69 18.50
N LEU A 11 -2.13 30.72 19.38
CA LEU A 11 -1.95 29.33 19.02
C LEU A 11 -3.24 28.69 18.49
N ALA A 12 -4.38 28.96 19.13
CA ALA A 12 -5.68 28.48 18.66
C ALA A 12 -6.03 29.07 17.29
N GLY A 13 -5.78 30.36 17.08
CA GLY A 13 -5.96 31.02 15.78
C GLY A 13 -5.07 30.42 14.68
N ALA A 14 -3.79 30.19 14.98
CA ALA A 14 -2.87 29.55 14.05
C ALA A 14 -3.30 28.11 13.71
N ALA A 15 -3.70 27.31 14.69
CA ALA A 15 -4.23 25.97 14.48
C ALA A 15 -5.50 25.98 13.62
N GLY A 16 -6.40 26.96 13.84
CA GLY A 16 -7.60 27.17 13.02
C GLY A 16 -7.25 27.46 11.55
N LEU A 17 -6.32 28.39 11.30
CA LEU A 17 -5.89 28.74 9.94
C LEU A 17 -5.21 27.55 9.22
N LEU A 18 -4.35 26.79 9.92
CA LEU A 18 -3.71 25.59 9.37
C LEU A 18 -4.75 24.49 9.08
N SER A 19 -5.78 24.35 9.93
CA SER A 19 -6.88 23.40 9.68
C SER A 19 -7.67 23.79 8.42
N LEU A 20 -8.01 25.06 8.26
CA LEU A 20 -8.70 25.57 7.04
C LEU A 20 -7.83 25.36 5.80
N TYR A 21 -6.54 25.62 5.89
CA TYR A 21 -5.61 25.36 4.80
C TYR A 21 -5.53 23.87 4.43
N SER A 22 -5.55 22.98 5.43
CA SER A 22 -5.57 21.53 5.22
C SER A 22 -6.90 21.05 4.60
N VAL A 23 -8.03 21.63 5.00
CA VAL A 23 -9.34 21.37 4.37
C VAL A 23 -9.35 21.81 2.90
N TYR A 24 -8.86 23.01 2.62
CA TYR A 24 -8.70 23.51 1.25
C TYR A 24 -7.77 22.61 0.43
N GLY A 25 -6.66 22.19 1.03
CA GLY A 25 -5.71 21.28 0.38
C GLY A 25 -6.32 19.93 0.05
N ARG A 26 -7.10 19.36 0.97
CA ARG A 26 -7.86 18.14 0.72
C ARG A 26 -8.82 18.32 -0.46
N TRP A 27 -9.61 19.38 -0.46
CA TRP A 27 -10.54 19.67 -1.55
C TRP A 27 -9.82 19.78 -2.89
N ARG A 28 -8.69 20.53 -2.95
CA ARG A 28 -7.88 20.63 -4.18
C ARG A 28 -7.37 19.28 -4.67
N ILE A 29 -6.81 18.44 -3.78
CA ILE A 29 -6.32 17.12 -4.12
C ILE A 29 -7.46 16.24 -4.67
N GLU A 30 -8.64 16.28 -4.05
CA GLU A 30 -9.79 15.48 -4.49
C GLU A 30 -10.36 15.96 -5.83
N GLN A 31 -10.26 17.26 -6.17
CA GLN A 31 -10.59 17.78 -7.50
C GLN A 31 -9.57 17.35 -8.57
N GLU A 32 -8.29 17.35 -8.22
CA GLU A 32 -7.20 16.98 -9.13
C GLU A 32 -7.14 15.47 -9.37
N TYR A 33 -7.47 14.68 -8.35
CA TYR A 33 -7.41 13.22 -8.38
C TYR A 33 -8.74 12.56 -8.00
N PRO A 34 -9.82 12.74 -8.80
CA PRO A 34 -11.11 12.12 -8.50
C PRO A 34 -11.03 10.59 -8.55
N PRO A 35 -12.00 9.85 -7.98
CA PRO A 35 -12.01 8.39 -8.03
C PRO A 35 -12.05 7.88 -9.47
N LEU A 36 -11.27 6.82 -9.77
CA LEU A 36 -11.11 6.30 -11.14
C LEU A 36 -12.03 5.13 -11.45
N GLY A 37 -12.55 4.42 -10.62
CA GLY A 37 -13.22 3.16 -10.91
C GLY A 37 -14.61 3.10 -10.34
N ARG A 38 -14.87 1.98 -9.67
CA ARG A 38 -16.16 1.65 -9.07
C ARG A 38 -16.02 1.49 -7.56
N PHE A 39 -17.17 1.52 -6.90
CA PHE A 39 -17.27 1.25 -5.48
C PHE A 39 -18.05 -0.05 -5.26
N LEU A 40 -17.67 -0.76 -4.20
CA LEU A 40 -18.33 -1.97 -3.73
C LEU A 40 -18.46 -1.88 -2.21
N GLU A 41 -19.64 -2.18 -1.69
CA GLU A 41 -19.87 -2.23 -0.25
C GLU A 41 -19.74 -3.66 0.24
N ILE A 42 -18.84 -3.90 1.19
CA ILE A 42 -18.61 -5.20 1.83
C ILE A 42 -18.60 -5.00 3.34
N ASP A 43 -19.51 -5.65 4.05
CA ASP A 43 -19.67 -5.56 5.51
C ASP A 43 -19.80 -4.11 6.02
N GLY A 44 -20.50 -3.26 5.28
CA GLY A 44 -20.66 -1.84 5.61
C GLY A 44 -19.41 -0.99 5.35
N ILE A 45 -18.41 -1.50 4.65
CA ILE A 45 -17.19 -0.79 4.25
C ILE A 45 -17.24 -0.58 2.74
N ARG A 46 -17.22 0.67 2.31
CA ARG A 46 -17.16 1.03 0.89
C ARG A 46 -15.71 0.94 0.40
N LEU A 47 -15.45 0.00 -0.51
CA LEU A 47 -14.17 -0.19 -1.17
C LEU A 47 -14.18 0.41 -2.58
N HIS A 48 -13.12 1.12 -2.92
CA HIS A 48 -12.86 1.65 -4.25
C HIS A 48 -11.91 0.72 -5.00
N PHE A 49 -12.24 0.42 -6.26
CA PHE A 49 -11.40 -0.43 -7.11
C PHE A 49 -11.50 -0.04 -8.58
N VAL A 50 -10.51 -0.41 -9.34
CA VAL A 50 -10.50 -0.36 -10.81
C VAL A 50 -10.35 -1.77 -11.36
N GLU A 51 -10.93 -1.99 -12.54
CA GLU A 51 -10.87 -3.26 -13.23
C GLU A 51 -10.62 -3.04 -14.72
N ALA A 52 -9.72 -3.80 -15.31
CA ALA A 52 -9.40 -3.72 -16.73
C ALA A 52 -8.96 -5.09 -17.29
N GLY A 53 -9.08 -5.26 -18.60
CA GLY A 53 -8.65 -6.46 -19.31
C GLY A 53 -9.57 -7.67 -19.12
N ARG A 54 -9.12 -8.81 -19.66
CA ARG A 54 -9.82 -10.10 -19.60
C ARG A 54 -8.78 -11.23 -19.54
N GLY A 55 -9.15 -12.39 -19.03
CA GLY A 55 -8.27 -13.55 -18.89
C GLY A 55 -8.06 -13.99 -17.46
N ALA A 56 -6.94 -14.64 -17.16
CA ALA A 56 -6.60 -15.08 -15.81
C ALA A 56 -6.54 -13.87 -14.84
N PRO A 57 -7.16 -13.95 -13.66
CA PRO A 57 -7.27 -12.79 -12.80
C PRO A 57 -5.97 -12.50 -12.04
N VAL A 58 -5.57 -11.23 -12.06
CA VAL A 58 -4.47 -10.67 -11.28
C VAL A 58 -5.00 -9.52 -10.44
N VAL A 59 -4.73 -9.54 -9.14
CA VAL A 59 -5.21 -8.54 -8.19
C VAL A 59 -4.02 -7.78 -7.61
N LEU A 60 -4.09 -6.46 -7.62
CA LEU A 60 -3.00 -5.55 -7.23
C LEU A 60 -3.35 -4.83 -5.93
N ILE A 61 -2.48 -4.95 -4.93
CA ILE A 61 -2.62 -4.34 -3.58
C ILE A 61 -1.43 -3.42 -3.31
N HIS A 62 -1.72 -2.13 -3.19
CA HIS A 62 -0.72 -1.09 -3.00
C HIS A 62 -0.06 -1.10 -1.61
N GLY A 63 1.05 -0.39 -1.49
CA GLY A 63 1.82 -0.22 -0.27
C GLY A 63 1.28 0.86 0.69
N ALA A 64 2.12 1.24 1.65
CA ALA A 64 1.89 2.39 2.52
C ALA A 64 2.03 3.70 1.71
N SER A 65 1.37 4.77 2.15
CA SER A 65 1.39 6.11 1.53
C SER A 65 1.07 6.12 0.02
N SER A 66 0.34 5.12 -0.48
CA SER A 66 0.00 4.93 -1.89
C SER A 66 -1.50 4.69 -2.07
N THR A 67 -1.94 4.49 -3.31
CA THR A 67 -3.31 4.14 -3.70
C THR A 67 -3.29 3.21 -4.91
N LEU A 68 -4.45 2.72 -5.36
CA LEU A 68 -4.55 1.95 -6.60
C LEU A 68 -4.01 2.69 -7.85
N ARG A 69 -3.94 4.03 -7.80
CA ARG A 69 -3.39 4.86 -8.89
C ARG A 69 -1.92 4.56 -9.18
N ASP A 70 -1.19 4.09 -8.20
CA ASP A 70 0.19 3.63 -8.34
C ASP A 70 0.31 2.54 -9.42
N PHE A 71 -0.62 1.58 -9.40
CA PHE A 71 -0.71 0.54 -10.41
C PHE A 71 -1.37 0.99 -11.71
N VAL A 72 -2.33 1.89 -11.65
CA VAL A 72 -2.94 2.49 -12.85
C VAL A 72 -1.88 3.22 -13.68
N ALA A 73 -0.92 3.86 -13.02
CA ALA A 73 0.19 4.57 -13.66
C ALA A 73 1.34 3.64 -14.13
N SER A 74 1.31 2.35 -13.78
CA SER A 74 2.42 1.42 -14.02
C SER A 74 1.96 0.07 -14.59
N LEU A 75 1.63 -0.90 -13.74
CA LEU A 75 1.43 -2.31 -14.12
C LEU A 75 0.06 -2.61 -14.72
N LEU A 76 -1.00 -1.92 -14.30
CA LEU A 76 -2.36 -2.25 -14.70
C LEU A 76 -2.55 -2.24 -16.23
N PRO A 77 -2.13 -1.19 -16.98
CA PRO A 77 -2.32 -1.18 -18.44
C PRO A 77 -1.48 -2.24 -19.16
N LEU A 78 -0.37 -2.67 -18.59
CA LEU A 78 0.50 -3.70 -19.18
C LEU A 78 -0.11 -5.08 -18.97
N LEU A 79 -0.51 -5.41 -17.76
CA LEU A 79 -1.12 -6.69 -17.41
C LEU A 79 -2.50 -6.87 -18.04
N ALA A 80 -3.27 -5.79 -18.16
CA ALA A 80 -4.63 -5.82 -18.73
C ALA A 80 -4.67 -6.20 -20.22
N ARG A 81 -3.54 -6.26 -20.91
CA ARG A 81 -3.45 -6.76 -22.29
C ARG A 81 -3.84 -8.24 -22.39
N ASN A 82 -3.52 -9.05 -21.35
CA ASN A 82 -3.70 -10.49 -21.35
C ASN A 82 -4.40 -11.06 -20.10
N HIS A 83 -4.63 -10.22 -19.10
CA HIS A 83 -5.21 -10.63 -17.81
C HIS A 83 -6.40 -9.76 -17.41
N ARG A 84 -7.31 -10.32 -16.63
CA ARG A 84 -8.32 -9.55 -15.90
C ARG A 84 -7.65 -8.95 -14.67
N VAL A 85 -7.39 -7.66 -14.67
CA VAL A 85 -6.64 -6.98 -13.60
C VAL A 85 -7.59 -6.18 -12.72
N VAL A 86 -7.51 -6.38 -11.41
CA VAL A 86 -8.26 -5.61 -10.42
C VAL A 86 -7.28 -4.97 -9.46
N ALA A 87 -7.39 -3.67 -9.24
CA ALA A 87 -6.60 -2.98 -8.22
C ALA A 87 -7.53 -2.31 -7.20
N PHE A 88 -7.27 -2.50 -5.91
CA PHE A 88 -8.04 -1.92 -4.82
C PHE A 88 -7.29 -0.78 -4.14
N ASP A 89 -8.03 0.25 -3.73
CA ASP A 89 -7.59 1.08 -2.60
C ASP A 89 -7.80 0.27 -1.31
N ARG A 90 -6.73 0.12 -0.52
CA ARG A 90 -6.86 -0.53 0.81
C ARG A 90 -7.72 0.32 1.74
N PRO A 91 -8.37 -0.27 2.77
CA PRO A 91 -9.20 0.48 3.71
C PRO A 91 -8.49 1.69 4.34
N GLY A 92 -9.08 2.89 4.17
CA GLY A 92 -8.54 4.15 4.64
C GLY A 92 -7.61 4.88 3.66
N TYR A 93 -7.30 4.26 2.53
CA TYR A 93 -6.50 4.86 1.46
C TYR A 93 -7.35 5.20 0.25
N GLY A 94 -6.84 6.09 -0.58
CA GLY A 94 -7.53 6.50 -1.80
C GLY A 94 -8.96 6.91 -1.50
N TYR A 95 -9.90 6.18 -2.06
CA TYR A 95 -11.34 6.42 -1.86
C TYR A 95 -12.06 5.27 -1.14
N SER A 96 -11.32 4.31 -0.59
CA SER A 96 -11.88 3.29 0.29
C SER A 96 -12.08 3.81 1.71
N GLU A 97 -13.21 3.46 2.30
CA GLU A 97 -13.52 3.77 3.69
C GLU A 97 -12.74 2.88 4.66
N ARG A 98 -12.58 3.37 5.90
CA ARG A 98 -12.03 2.61 7.02
C ARG A 98 -12.91 2.86 8.24
N PRO A 99 -13.48 1.85 8.86
CA PRO A 99 -14.24 2.00 10.08
C PRO A 99 -13.38 2.60 11.19
N ALA A 100 -13.98 3.48 12.01
CA ALA A 100 -13.30 4.02 13.18
C ALA A 100 -13.13 2.93 14.26
N GLY A 101 -12.03 2.98 14.99
CA GLY A 101 -11.87 2.28 16.27
C GLY A 101 -11.20 0.92 16.27
N ALA A 102 -11.00 0.24 15.13
CA ALA A 102 -10.27 -1.02 15.10
C ALA A 102 -9.23 -1.03 13.97
N TRP A 103 -7.98 -1.32 14.34
CA TRP A 103 -6.97 -1.56 13.33
C TRP A 103 -7.35 -2.75 12.44
N LEU A 104 -7.33 -2.52 11.15
CA LEU A 104 -7.51 -3.56 10.15
C LEU A 104 -6.14 -4.14 9.81
N ASP A 105 -5.73 -5.16 10.56
CA ASP A 105 -4.49 -5.89 10.31
C ASP A 105 -4.48 -6.57 8.93
N PRO A 106 -3.32 -7.05 8.44
CA PRO A 106 -3.22 -7.70 7.13
C PRO A 106 -4.20 -8.88 6.95
N THR A 107 -4.47 -9.67 8.00
CA THR A 107 -5.46 -10.76 7.95
C THR A 107 -6.88 -10.25 7.75
N ARG A 108 -7.27 -9.20 8.47
CA ARG A 108 -8.60 -8.60 8.33
C ARG A 108 -8.78 -7.95 6.97
N GLN A 109 -7.76 -7.25 6.47
CA GLN A 109 -7.78 -6.68 5.13
C GLN A 109 -7.84 -7.79 4.05
N ALA A 110 -7.08 -8.89 4.21
CA ALA A 110 -7.13 -10.04 3.29
C ALA A 110 -8.53 -10.66 3.23
N LYS A 111 -9.19 -10.86 4.37
CA LYS A 111 -10.57 -11.37 4.43
C LYS A 111 -11.57 -10.42 3.76
N LEU A 112 -11.42 -9.13 3.96
CA LEU A 112 -12.28 -8.11 3.31
C LEU A 112 -12.10 -8.12 1.78
N ILE A 113 -10.85 -8.12 1.30
CA ILE A 113 -10.53 -8.23 -0.13
C ILE A 113 -11.05 -9.55 -0.71
N GLY A 114 -10.94 -10.66 0.01
CA GLY A 114 -11.48 -11.96 -0.42
C GLY A 114 -12.98 -11.92 -0.67
N ARG A 115 -13.74 -11.29 0.24
CA ARG A 115 -15.19 -11.09 0.06
C ARG A 115 -15.50 -10.15 -1.10
N ALA A 116 -14.71 -9.10 -1.27
CA ALA A 116 -14.84 -8.18 -2.39
C ALA A 116 -14.60 -8.90 -3.73
N LEU A 117 -13.57 -9.73 -3.82
CA LEU A 117 -13.28 -10.53 -5.01
C LEU A 117 -14.40 -11.50 -5.35
N ALA A 118 -14.94 -12.21 -4.34
CA ALA A 118 -16.08 -13.11 -4.54
C ALA A 118 -17.32 -12.34 -5.06
N ALA A 119 -17.61 -11.16 -4.53
CA ALA A 119 -18.74 -10.33 -4.93
C ALA A 119 -18.64 -9.81 -6.39
N ILE A 120 -17.43 -9.65 -6.93
CA ILE A 120 -17.21 -9.25 -8.33
C ILE A 120 -16.87 -10.45 -9.24
N GLY A 121 -17.04 -11.67 -8.76
CA GLY A 121 -16.80 -12.90 -9.54
C GLY A 121 -15.35 -13.07 -9.96
N VAL A 122 -14.39 -12.79 -9.07
CA VAL A 122 -12.96 -13.07 -9.26
C VAL A 122 -12.58 -14.31 -8.47
N GLU A 123 -12.29 -15.39 -9.18
CA GLU A 123 -11.94 -16.68 -8.60
C GLU A 123 -10.47 -17.01 -8.81
N LYS A 124 -9.83 -17.53 -7.77
CA LYS A 124 -8.43 -17.99 -7.78
C LYS A 124 -7.44 -17.01 -8.47
N PRO A 125 -7.41 -15.71 -8.08
CA PRO A 125 -6.46 -14.78 -8.67
C PRO A 125 -5.02 -15.06 -8.22
N VAL A 126 -4.07 -14.54 -9.00
CA VAL A 126 -2.74 -14.22 -8.48
C VAL A 126 -2.84 -12.89 -7.76
N LEU A 127 -2.49 -12.87 -6.48
CA LEU A 127 -2.53 -11.67 -5.66
C LEU A 127 -1.13 -11.04 -5.59
N VAL A 128 -1.00 -9.81 -6.07
CA VAL A 128 0.25 -9.04 -6.11
C VAL A 128 0.22 -7.96 -5.05
N GLY A 129 1.18 -7.95 -4.13
CA GLY A 129 1.29 -6.94 -3.09
C GLY A 129 2.61 -6.18 -3.17
N HIS A 130 2.52 -4.85 -3.33
CA HIS A 130 3.68 -3.99 -3.25
C HIS A 130 3.93 -3.56 -1.80
N SER A 131 5.18 -3.58 -1.34
CA SER A 131 5.58 -3.02 -0.05
C SER A 131 4.73 -3.59 1.11
N TRP A 132 4.01 -2.74 1.84
CA TRP A 132 3.07 -3.14 2.89
C TRP A 132 2.04 -4.16 2.38
N GLY A 133 1.57 -4.03 1.12
CA GLY A 133 0.64 -4.97 0.49
C GLY A 133 1.16 -6.41 0.44
N GLY A 134 2.48 -6.60 0.48
CA GLY A 134 3.08 -7.95 0.57
C GLY A 134 2.69 -8.68 1.85
N SER A 135 2.56 -7.99 2.98
CA SER A 135 2.11 -8.60 4.24
C SER A 135 0.66 -9.10 4.16
N LEU A 136 -0.20 -8.39 3.41
CA LEU A 136 -1.58 -8.81 3.14
C LEU A 136 -1.62 -10.05 2.24
N VAL A 137 -0.77 -10.10 1.19
CA VAL A 137 -0.66 -11.30 0.33
C VAL A 137 -0.28 -12.51 1.15
N LEU A 138 0.72 -12.39 2.02
CA LEU A 138 1.16 -13.48 2.91
C LEU A 138 0.06 -13.89 3.89
N ALA A 139 -0.67 -12.93 4.47
CA ALA A 139 -1.82 -13.22 5.33
C ALA A 139 -2.91 -14.00 4.58
N TYR A 140 -3.21 -13.62 3.34
CA TYR A 140 -4.20 -14.29 2.52
C TYR A 140 -3.78 -15.74 2.19
N LEU A 141 -2.51 -15.94 1.83
CA LEU A 141 -1.96 -17.27 1.56
C LEU A 141 -1.97 -18.18 2.79
N LEU A 142 -1.87 -17.63 3.99
CA LEU A 142 -1.94 -18.39 5.24
C LEU A 142 -3.37 -18.72 5.67
N GLU A 143 -4.32 -17.79 5.45
CA GLU A 143 -5.66 -17.91 6.00
C GLU A 143 -6.65 -18.61 5.04
N THR A 144 -6.52 -18.36 3.75
CA THR A 144 -7.45 -18.88 2.73
C THR A 144 -6.74 -19.26 1.42
N PRO A 145 -5.71 -20.14 1.48
CA PRO A 145 -4.88 -20.47 0.31
C PRO A 145 -5.67 -21.02 -0.88
N GLN A 146 -6.79 -21.71 -0.63
CA GLN A 146 -7.65 -22.31 -1.66
C GLN A 146 -8.33 -21.25 -2.57
N GLN A 147 -8.40 -20.01 -2.13
CA GLN A 147 -8.99 -18.91 -2.90
C GLN A 147 -7.99 -18.23 -3.85
N LEU A 148 -6.70 -18.60 -3.80
CA LEU A 148 -5.66 -18.01 -4.62
C LEU A 148 -5.00 -19.07 -5.52
N ALA A 149 -4.60 -18.66 -6.74
CA ALA A 149 -3.70 -19.44 -7.58
C ALA A 149 -2.25 -19.33 -7.08
N GLY A 150 -1.86 -18.16 -6.59
CA GLY A 150 -0.53 -17.89 -6.05
C GLY A 150 -0.41 -16.44 -5.57
N GLY A 151 0.77 -16.09 -5.05
CA GLY A 151 1.08 -14.74 -4.60
C GLY A 151 2.31 -14.16 -5.26
N VAL A 152 2.37 -12.83 -5.35
CA VAL A 152 3.57 -12.10 -5.79
C VAL A 152 3.85 -10.99 -4.76
N LEU A 153 5.07 -10.94 -4.25
CA LEU A 153 5.57 -9.84 -3.44
C LEU A 153 6.50 -8.96 -4.28
N LEU A 154 6.14 -7.72 -4.43
CA LEU A 154 6.90 -6.71 -5.16
C LEU A 154 7.51 -5.74 -4.16
N GLY A 155 8.81 -5.86 -3.85
CA GLY A 155 9.43 -5.15 -2.73
C GLY A 155 8.66 -5.35 -1.42
N GLY A 156 8.11 -6.56 -1.19
CA GLY A 156 7.09 -6.81 -0.18
C GLY A 156 7.64 -6.96 1.24
N VAL A 157 6.97 -6.34 2.21
CA VAL A 157 7.28 -6.48 3.63
C VAL A 157 6.81 -7.84 4.13
N SER A 158 7.71 -8.63 4.73
CA SER A 158 7.42 -9.98 5.22
C SER A 158 7.84 -10.22 6.68
N HIS A 159 8.85 -9.54 7.16
CA HIS A 159 9.42 -9.79 8.50
C HIS A 159 9.44 -8.53 9.36
N PRO A 160 9.44 -8.66 10.69
CA PRO A 160 9.62 -7.52 11.56
C PRO A 160 11.01 -6.88 11.36
N TRP A 161 11.07 -5.59 11.54
CA TRP A 161 12.30 -4.80 11.43
C TRP A 161 12.68 -4.13 12.75
N ARG A 162 13.93 -3.70 12.86
CA ARG A 162 14.46 -2.90 13.97
C ARG A 162 14.40 -1.41 13.63
N GLY A 163 14.47 -0.54 14.65
CA GLY A 163 14.51 0.92 14.45
C GLY A 163 13.17 1.64 14.54
N GLY A 164 12.06 0.90 14.63
CA GLY A 164 10.72 1.50 14.80
C GLY A 164 10.23 2.21 13.54
N VAL A 165 9.42 3.26 13.73
CA VAL A 165 8.80 4.05 12.65
C VAL A 165 9.17 5.52 12.77
N ALA A 166 9.07 6.28 11.67
CA ALA A 166 9.33 7.70 11.64
C ALA A 166 8.52 8.44 12.74
N TRP A 167 9.11 9.50 13.29
CA TRP A 167 8.51 10.24 14.41
C TRP A 167 7.10 10.75 14.13
N VAL A 168 6.82 11.18 12.89
CA VAL A 168 5.50 11.65 12.45
C VAL A 168 4.42 10.59 12.64
N ARG A 169 4.73 9.31 12.38
CA ARG A 169 3.80 8.19 12.59
C ARG A 169 3.63 7.85 14.07
N ARG A 170 4.64 8.09 14.90
CA ARG A 170 4.53 7.97 16.36
C ARG A 170 3.61 9.04 16.95
N VAL A 171 3.76 10.29 16.50
CA VAL A 171 2.87 11.40 16.90
C VAL A 171 1.42 11.11 16.52
N ALA A 172 1.19 10.61 15.29
CA ALA A 172 -0.14 10.20 14.83
C ALA A 172 -0.80 9.13 15.70
N GLY A 173 -0.03 8.33 16.42
CA GLY A 173 -0.53 7.32 17.36
C GLY A 173 -1.06 7.88 18.70
N VAL A 174 -0.78 9.14 19.02
CA VAL A 174 -1.29 9.80 20.23
C VAL A 174 -2.65 10.42 19.90
N ARG A 175 -3.72 9.82 20.39
CA ARG A 175 -5.12 10.06 20.00
C ARG A 175 -5.47 11.51 19.63
N VAL A 176 -5.54 12.42 20.61
CA VAL A 176 -5.92 13.82 20.34
C VAL A 176 -4.83 14.60 19.60
N VAL A 177 -3.56 14.35 19.96
CA VAL A 177 -2.40 15.02 19.35
C VAL A 177 -2.24 14.61 17.90
N GLY A 178 -2.41 13.33 17.59
CA GLY A 178 -2.35 12.79 16.24
C GLY A 178 -3.43 13.37 15.33
N ASP A 179 -4.65 13.47 15.81
CA ASP A 179 -5.75 14.10 15.07
C ASP A 179 -5.48 15.58 14.79
N LEU A 180 -5.02 16.33 15.78
CA LEU A 180 -4.67 17.74 15.61
C LEU A 180 -3.52 17.89 14.63
N PHE A 181 -2.47 17.10 14.78
CA PHE A 181 -1.32 17.07 13.87
C PHE A 181 -1.75 16.76 12.41
N ALA A 182 -2.58 15.73 12.24
CA ALA A 182 -3.06 15.33 10.92
C ALA A 182 -3.92 16.40 10.24
N ARG A 183 -4.73 17.12 11.01
CA ARG A 183 -5.64 18.17 10.50
C ARG A 183 -4.94 19.51 10.26
N THR A 184 -3.79 19.76 10.88
CA THR A 184 -3.12 21.07 10.81
C THR A 184 -1.81 21.02 10.03
N LEU A 185 -0.94 20.04 10.30
CA LEU A 185 0.45 20.04 9.82
C LEU A 185 0.76 19.06 8.70
N VAL A 186 0.00 17.96 8.56
CA VAL A 186 0.31 16.93 7.56
C VAL A 186 0.26 17.47 6.13
N TYR A 187 -0.77 18.23 5.79
CA TYR A 187 -0.87 18.79 4.45
C TYR A 187 0.22 19.83 4.13
N PRO A 188 0.42 20.90 4.94
CA PRO A 188 1.43 21.90 4.64
C PRO A 188 2.86 21.34 4.64
N LEU A 189 3.22 20.51 5.62
CA LEU A 189 4.55 19.90 5.69
C LEU A 189 4.72 18.84 4.60
N GLY A 190 3.70 18.02 4.38
CA GLY A 190 3.72 16.97 3.38
C GLY A 190 3.94 17.52 1.97
N ARG A 191 3.28 18.63 1.61
CA ARG A 191 3.51 19.29 0.31
C ARG A 191 4.97 19.73 0.13
N PHE A 192 5.58 20.23 1.18
CA PHE A 192 6.98 20.68 1.13
C PHE A 192 7.98 19.51 1.05
N LEU A 193 7.64 18.37 1.69
CA LEU A 193 8.55 17.22 1.79
C LEU A 193 8.26 16.14 0.74
N LEU A 194 7.20 16.26 -0.06
CA LEU A 194 6.71 15.20 -0.95
C LEU A 194 7.76 14.74 -1.95
N ASP A 195 8.39 15.67 -2.65
CA ASP A 195 9.37 15.35 -3.70
C ASP A 195 10.58 14.62 -3.13
N ARG A 196 11.03 15.03 -1.94
CA ARG A 196 12.13 14.35 -1.23
C ARG A 196 11.72 12.93 -0.81
N ALA A 197 10.53 12.77 -0.22
CA ALA A 197 10.04 11.46 0.19
C ALA A 197 9.86 10.52 -1.00
N VAL A 198 9.39 11.04 -2.14
CA VAL A 198 9.31 10.28 -3.40
C VAL A 198 10.71 9.88 -3.88
N ALA A 199 11.67 10.80 -3.89
CA ALA A 199 13.03 10.50 -4.32
C ALA A 199 13.69 9.39 -3.48
N GLU A 200 13.45 9.37 -2.17
CA GLU A 200 13.94 8.30 -1.28
C GLU A 200 13.38 6.91 -1.67
N VAL A 201 12.13 6.84 -2.12
CA VAL A 201 11.49 5.57 -2.55
C VAL A 201 12.09 5.04 -3.86
N PHE A 202 12.56 5.92 -4.74
CA PHE A 202 13.16 5.53 -6.02
C PHE A 202 14.66 5.29 -5.95
N SER A 203 15.35 5.80 -4.92
CA SER A 203 16.80 5.65 -4.78
C SER A 203 17.25 4.18 -4.96
N PRO A 204 18.34 3.94 -5.74
CA PRO A 204 19.24 4.88 -6.40
C PRO A 204 18.79 5.36 -7.79
N GLU A 205 17.66 4.90 -8.31
CA GLU A 205 17.14 5.28 -9.62
C GLU A 205 16.46 6.66 -9.58
N PRO A 206 16.43 7.40 -10.69
CA PRO A 206 15.72 8.68 -10.76
C PRO A 206 14.20 8.47 -10.71
N VAL A 207 13.50 9.45 -10.14
CA VAL A 207 12.04 9.48 -10.16
C VAL A 207 11.55 9.61 -11.60
N PRO A 208 10.65 8.75 -12.08
CA PRO A 208 10.09 8.87 -13.42
C PRO A 208 9.38 10.21 -13.64
N PRO A 209 9.44 10.79 -14.85
CA PRO A 209 8.79 12.05 -15.15
C PRO A 209 7.30 12.04 -14.79
N ARG A 210 6.83 13.12 -14.15
CA ARG A 210 5.43 13.32 -13.76
C ARG A 210 4.88 12.22 -12.84
N TYR A 211 5.72 11.55 -12.05
CA TYR A 211 5.29 10.47 -11.14
C TYR A 211 4.21 10.96 -10.16
N VAL A 212 4.44 12.08 -9.48
CA VAL A 212 3.51 12.66 -8.49
C VAL A 212 2.13 12.93 -9.12
N GLU A 213 2.11 13.51 -10.32
CA GLU A 213 0.88 13.80 -11.06
C GLU A 213 0.15 12.53 -11.51
N ARG A 214 0.88 11.55 -12.05
CA ARG A 214 0.31 10.32 -12.59
C ARG A 214 -0.27 9.40 -11.51
N THR A 215 0.39 9.34 -10.35
CA THR A 215 0.00 8.44 -9.26
C THR A 215 -0.96 9.09 -8.27
N GLY A 216 -1.03 10.44 -8.25
CA GLY A 216 -1.82 11.15 -7.25
C GLY A 216 -1.38 10.85 -5.82
N VAL A 217 -0.07 10.61 -5.61
CA VAL A 217 0.50 10.30 -4.29
C VAL A 217 0.16 11.35 -3.24
N ALA A 218 -0.16 12.59 -3.65
CA ALA A 218 -0.67 13.66 -2.79
C ALA A 218 -1.96 13.27 -2.03
N LEU A 219 -2.74 12.27 -2.50
CA LEU A 219 -3.89 11.71 -1.78
C LEU A 219 -3.51 11.16 -0.39
N ALA A 220 -2.25 10.76 -0.18
CA ALA A 220 -1.73 10.33 1.12
C ALA A 220 -1.63 11.48 2.14
N LEU A 221 -1.63 12.75 1.69
CA LEU A 221 -1.58 13.93 2.56
C LEU A 221 -2.94 14.31 3.18
N ARG A 222 -4.02 13.65 2.80
CA ARG A 222 -5.32 13.82 3.44
C ARG A 222 -5.26 13.26 4.87
N SER A 223 -5.78 14.00 5.83
CA SER A 223 -5.64 13.67 7.26
C SER A 223 -6.10 12.24 7.60
N HIS A 224 -7.23 11.79 7.04
CA HIS A 224 -7.72 10.42 7.26
C HIS A 224 -6.81 9.35 6.63
N SER A 225 -6.28 9.59 5.41
CA SER A 225 -5.35 8.68 4.76
C SER A 225 -4.01 8.60 5.50
N PHE A 226 -3.50 9.73 5.97
CA PHE A 226 -2.29 9.78 6.78
C PHE A 226 -2.45 9.02 8.12
N LEU A 227 -3.59 9.18 8.81
CA LEU A 227 -3.84 8.47 10.06
C LEU A 227 -3.95 6.95 9.85
N ALA A 228 -4.61 6.51 8.79
CA ALA A 228 -4.68 5.10 8.41
C ALA A 228 -3.29 4.53 8.07
N ASP A 229 -2.48 5.28 7.31
CA ASP A 229 -1.10 4.92 6.97
C ASP A 229 -0.21 4.82 8.22
N ALA A 230 -0.30 5.80 9.10
CA ALA A 230 0.48 5.83 10.32
C ALA A 230 0.16 4.65 11.25
N GLU A 231 -1.11 4.27 11.36
CA GLU A 231 -1.56 3.11 12.10
C GLU A 231 -1.05 1.82 11.46
N ASP A 232 -1.27 1.63 10.16
CA ASP A 232 -0.84 0.45 9.41
C ASP A 232 0.66 0.20 9.53
N VAL A 233 1.49 1.25 9.39
CA VAL A 233 2.95 1.10 9.45
C VAL A 233 3.43 0.88 10.89
N ARG A 234 2.81 1.53 11.88
CA ARG A 234 3.18 1.38 13.29
C ARG A 234 2.90 -0.03 13.81
N GLU A 235 1.73 -0.57 13.47
CA GLU A 235 1.27 -1.87 13.98
C GLU A 235 1.80 -3.06 13.16
N LEU A 236 2.37 -2.83 11.97
CA LEU A 236 2.80 -3.93 11.09
C LEU A 236 3.95 -4.76 11.69
N SER A 237 5.01 -4.13 12.20
CA SER A 237 6.16 -4.88 12.70
C SER A 237 5.84 -5.80 13.89
N PRO A 238 5.03 -5.38 14.89
CA PRO A 238 4.50 -6.27 15.92
C PRO A 238 3.68 -7.45 15.34
N TYR A 239 2.80 -7.17 14.38
CA TYR A 239 1.98 -8.20 13.72
C TYR A 239 2.86 -9.24 12.99
N LEU A 240 3.87 -8.82 12.26
CA LEU A 240 4.76 -9.70 11.51
C LEU A 240 5.60 -10.63 12.41
N ARG A 241 5.80 -10.31 13.68
CA ARG A 241 6.47 -11.24 14.62
C ARG A 241 5.71 -12.56 14.77
N GLN A 242 4.39 -12.51 14.67
CA GLN A 242 3.54 -13.70 14.73
C GLN A 242 3.37 -14.31 13.34
N GLN A 243 3.02 -13.51 12.34
CA GLN A 243 2.78 -14.00 10.99
C GLN A 243 4.01 -14.72 10.40
N SER A 244 5.22 -14.18 10.60
CA SER A 244 6.45 -14.75 10.01
C SER A 244 6.84 -16.11 10.56
N GLN A 245 6.29 -16.54 11.69
CA GLN A 245 6.50 -17.88 12.24
C GLN A 245 5.74 -18.96 11.46
N ARG A 246 4.75 -18.58 10.66
CA ARG A 246 3.87 -19.46 9.91
C ARG A 246 4.21 -19.57 8.43
N TYR A 247 5.26 -18.91 7.94
CA TYR A 247 5.54 -18.88 6.49
C TYR A 247 5.91 -20.24 5.91
N ALA A 248 6.38 -21.19 6.72
CA ALA A 248 6.59 -22.57 6.29
C ALA A 248 5.28 -23.29 5.93
N ASP A 249 4.13 -22.80 6.39
CA ASP A 249 2.80 -23.35 6.12
C ASP A 249 2.25 -22.89 4.75
N ILE A 250 2.93 -21.96 4.06
CA ILE A 250 2.51 -21.49 2.74
C ILE A 250 2.79 -22.57 1.69
N GLU A 251 1.73 -23.15 1.15
CA GLU A 251 1.80 -24.21 0.14
C GLU A 251 1.63 -23.69 -1.29
N ARG A 252 0.97 -22.55 -1.47
CA ARG A 252 0.75 -21.96 -2.79
C ARG A 252 2.04 -21.35 -3.36
N PRO A 253 2.20 -21.37 -4.70
CA PRO A 253 3.35 -20.73 -5.35
C PRO A 253 3.48 -19.25 -4.98
N LEU A 254 4.71 -18.81 -4.76
CA LEU A 254 5.04 -17.44 -4.37
C LEU A 254 6.20 -16.92 -5.21
N LEU A 255 6.01 -15.77 -5.87
CA LEU A 255 7.07 -15.06 -6.58
C LEU A 255 7.48 -13.82 -5.79
N LEU A 256 8.76 -13.70 -5.51
CA LEU A 256 9.37 -12.54 -4.86
C LEU A 256 10.14 -11.75 -5.91
N ILE A 257 9.79 -10.48 -6.09
CA ILE A 257 10.49 -9.54 -6.99
C ILE A 257 10.99 -8.39 -6.12
N SER A 258 12.29 -8.17 -6.06
CA SER A 258 12.89 -7.17 -5.17
C SER A 258 14.00 -6.40 -5.88
N GLY A 259 14.11 -5.11 -5.64
CA GLY A 259 15.31 -4.36 -5.99
C GLY A 259 16.46 -4.75 -5.06
N ASP A 260 17.65 -4.96 -5.59
CA ASP A 260 18.82 -5.30 -4.76
C ASP A 260 19.37 -4.10 -3.98
N ALA A 261 19.00 -2.88 -4.40
CA ALA A 261 19.33 -1.61 -3.75
C ALA A 261 18.11 -0.99 -3.03
N ASP A 262 17.10 -1.77 -2.67
CA ASP A 262 15.92 -1.30 -1.92
C ASP A 262 16.28 -1.04 -0.44
N ASP A 263 16.42 0.22 -0.08
CA ASP A 263 16.68 0.68 1.29
C ASP A 263 15.39 0.90 2.11
N VAL A 264 14.22 0.95 1.46
CA VAL A 264 12.92 1.10 2.13
C VAL A 264 12.45 -0.23 2.72
N VAL A 265 12.57 -1.31 1.92
CA VAL A 265 12.28 -2.69 2.33
C VAL A 265 13.49 -3.57 2.01
N PRO A 266 14.55 -3.50 2.83
CA PRO A 266 15.81 -4.17 2.53
C PRO A 266 15.65 -5.67 2.28
N PRO A 267 16.07 -6.16 1.09
CA PRO A 267 15.87 -7.58 0.72
C PRO A 267 16.48 -8.56 1.70
N CYS A 268 17.60 -8.20 2.33
CA CYS A 268 18.27 -9.05 3.33
C CYS A 268 17.38 -9.36 4.54
N ASN A 269 16.50 -8.45 4.93
CA ASN A 269 15.54 -8.68 6.02
C ASN A 269 14.22 -9.30 5.56
N HIS A 270 13.84 -9.16 4.29
CA HIS A 270 12.52 -9.56 3.79
C HIS A 270 12.62 -10.70 2.77
N ALA A 271 12.88 -10.43 1.51
CA ALA A 271 12.87 -11.42 0.43
C ALA A 271 13.87 -12.56 0.67
N ALA A 272 15.11 -12.26 1.08
CA ALA A 272 16.17 -13.26 1.33
C ALA A 272 15.92 -14.14 2.56
N ARG A 273 15.06 -13.70 3.49
CA ARG A 273 14.60 -14.54 4.60
C ARG A 273 13.41 -15.39 4.19
N LEU A 274 12.44 -14.78 3.49
CA LEU A 274 11.20 -15.42 3.10
C LEU A 274 11.43 -16.59 2.13
N ILE A 275 12.34 -16.46 1.17
CA ILE A 275 12.68 -17.54 0.23
C ILE A 275 13.18 -18.81 0.91
N LYS A 276 13.78 -18.70 2.10
CA LYS A 276 14.27 -19.84 2.89
C LYS A 276 13.16 -20.56 3.67
N GLN A 277 12.02 -19.92 3.84
CA GLN A 277 10.90 -20.43 4.65
C GLN A 277 9.78 -21.01 3.79
N VAL A 278 9.51 -20.43 2.61
CA VAL A 278 8.43 -20.88 1.73
C VAL A 278 8.96 -21.85 0.67
N ARG A 279 8.51 -23.09 0.74
CA ARG A 279 9.00 -24.18 -0.12
C ARG A 279 8.81 -23.93 -1.62
N ARG A 280 7.70 -23.32 -2.02
CA ARG A 280 7.34 -23.04 -3.41
C ARG A 280 7.53 -21.57 -3.76
N ALA A 281 8.57 -20.95 -3.22
CA ALA A 281 8.91 -19.57 -3.54
C ALA A 281 10.01 -19.50 -4.61
N GLU A 282 9.92 -18.48 -5.46
CA GLU A 282 10.94 -18.05 -6.41
C GLU A 282 11.36 -16.64 -6.08
N LEU A 283 12.63 -16.29 -6.20
CA LEU A 283 13.13 -14.94 -5.93
C LEU A 283 13.89 -14.41 -7.15
N VAL A 284 13.52 -13.23 -7.58
CA VAL A 284 14.14 -12.51 -8.69
C VAL A 284 14.57 -11.12 -8.21
N TYR A 285 15.82 -10.77 -8.43
CA TYR A 285 16.34 -9.43 -8.13
C TYR A 285 16.41 -8.57 -9.38
N ALA A 286 15.94 -7.33 -9.25
CA ALA A 286 16.24 -6.25 -10.19
C ALA A 286 17.55 -5.57 -9.77
N GLN A 287 18.57 -5.64 -10.64
CA GLN A 287 19.90 -5.05 -10.35
C GLN A 287 19.84 -3.52 -10.34
N ASN A 288 20.50 -2.91 -9.34
CA ASN A 288 20.55 -1.46 -9.13
C ASN A 288 19.17 -0.80 -9.09
N ALA A 289 18.16 -1.52 -8.61
CA ALA A 289 16.80 -1.01 -8.51
C ALA A 289 16.41 -0.76 -7.04
N GLY A 290 15.68 0.34 -6.84
CA GLY A 290 15.12 0.74 -5.55
C GLY A 290 13.76 0.08 -5.26
N HIS A 291 13.00 0.71 -4.36
CA HIS A 291 11.73 0.17 -3.86
C HIS A 291 10.58 0.21 -4.89
N ALA A 292 10.51 1.27 -5.71
CA ALA A 292 9.42 1.47 -6.68
C ALA A 292 9.73 0.88 -8.07
N LEU A 293 10.31 -0.32 -8.11
CA LEU A 293 10.75 -0.98 -9.35
C LEU A 293 9.61 -1.23 -10.37
N HIS A 294 8.38 -1.24 -9.96
CA HIS A 294 7.21 -1.35 -10.84
C HIS A 294 6.94 -0.08 -11.68
N HIS A 295 7.63 1.01 -11.37
CA HIS A 295 7.64 2.22 -12.20
C HIS A 295 8.88 2.31 -13.09
N THR A 296 10.04 1.92 -12.58
CA THR A 296 11.32 2.01 -13.31
C THR A 296 11.55 0.81 -14.22
N ARG A 297 10.94 -0.34 -13.91
CA ARG A 297 11.05 -1.61 -14.63
C ARG A 297 9.67 -2.21 -14.98
N SER A 298 8.68 -1.36 -15.26
CA SER A 298 7.26 -1.76 -15.36
C SER A 298 7.00 -2.91 -16.34
N GLU A 299 7.59 -2.89 -17.53
CA GLU A 299 7.40 -3.96 -18.54
C GLU A 299 8.02 -5.28 -18.09
N TRP A 300 9.20 -5.24 -17.50
CA TRP A 300 9.88 -6.42 -16.97
C TRP A 300 9.10 -7.02 -15.81
N VAL A 301 8.64 -6.21 -14.85
CA VAL A 301 7.81 -6.65 -13.71
C VAL A 301 6.49 -7.24 -14.21
N ALA A 302 5.82 -6.58 -15.17
CA ALA A 302 4.57 -7.06 -15.75
C ALA A 302 4.76 -8.41 -16.47
N THR A 303 5.88 -8.60 -17.18
CA THR A 303 6.22 -9.87 -17.82
C THR A 303 6.42 -11.00 -16.80
N LEU A 304 7.14 -10.74 -15.70
CA LEU A 304 7.33 -11.73 -14.64
C LEU A 304 6.00 -12.13 -13.97
N ILE A 305 5.15 -11.15 -13.66
CA ILE A 305 3.83 -11.39 -13.06
C ILE A 305 2.94 -12.16 -14.03
N GLY A 306 2.90 -11.77 -15.31
CA GLY A 306 2.09 -12.44 -16.33
C GLY A 306 2.52 -13.89 -16.54
N ASN A 307 3.81 -14.14 -16.69
CA ASN A 307 4.36 -15.50 -16.84
C ASN A 307 4.07 -16.37 -15.60
N PHE A 308 4.17 -15.78 -14.41
CA PHE A 308 3.83 -16.47 -13.18
C PHE A 308 2.34 -16.81 -13.15
N ALA A 309 1.46 -15.87 -13.50
CA ALA A 309 0.01 -16.07 -13.50
C ALA A 309 -0.41 -17.21 -14.46
N GLU A 310 0.20 -17.28 -15.66
CA GLU A 310 -0.09 -18.37 -16.58
C GLU A 310 0.43 -19.74 -16.09
N ARG A 311 1.61 -19.79 -15.43
CA ARG A 311 2.15 -21.04 -14.85
C ARG A 311 1.30 -21.61 -13.74
N VAL A 312 0.73 -20.75 -12.88
CA VAL A 312 -0.06 -21.20 -11.72
C VAL A 312 -1.54 -21.36 -12.02
N LYS A 313 -1.99 -20.96 -13.22
CA LYS A 313 -3.33 -21.17 -13.73
C LYS A 313 -3.59 -22.67 -13.88
N GLY A 314 -4.45 -23.22 -13.04
CA GLY A 314 -4.80 -24.65 -13.09
C GLY A 314 -3.99 -25.57 -12.17
N THR A 315 -3.09 -25.04 -11.36
CA THR A 315 -2.53 -25.80 -10.22
C THR A 315 -3.60 -25.92 -9.13
N HIS A 316 -4.23 -27.09 -9.07
CA HIS A 316 -5.27 -27.46 -8.11
C HIS A 316 -4.69 -27.82 -6.75
#